data_ef5913d5aef2a06dcf690d1744eea0c6
#
_entry.id   ef5913d5aef2a06dcf690d1744eea0c6
#
_cell.length_a   1.000
_cell.length_b   1.000
_cell.length_c   1.000
_cell.angle_alpha   90.00
_cell.angle_beta   90.00
_cell.angle_gamma   90.00
#
_symmetry.space_group_name_H-M   'P 1'
#
loop_
_entity.id
_entity.type
_entity.pdbx_description
1 polymer ?
#
loop_
_entity_poly.entity_id
_entity_poly.type
_entity_poly.pdbx_seq_one_letter_code
_entity_poly.pdbx_strand_id
1 'polypeptide(L)'
;MSFERIQFFLETNPEYGWMLVFLFGFLESMVITGSFMPSAILFSLCIYLYNIELLSLPWICSIALLGSHTGDVCGFLVGKSIGPSLLKTKFIKKRQKAINKTQKFLDRFGPYTVLFGRFIPAVRPLVPFLLGITDLRLKRFYVADVIACSAWALALALLVVSVAVSYTH
;
A
#
# COMPACT_ATOMS: atom_id res chain seq x y z
N MET A 1 1.58 15.95 9.92
CA MET A 1 0.94 15.47 11.17
C MET A 1 2.07 14.82 11.95
N SER A 2 2.41 15.29 13.14
CA SER A 2 3.51 14.72 13.93
C SER A 2 3.07 13.40 14.57
N PHE A 3 3.97 12.43 14.64
CA PHE A 3 3.72 11.11 15.22
C PHE A 3 3.26 11.20 16.69
N GLU A 4 3.76 12.17 17.45
CA GLU A 4 3.35 12.47 18.81
C GLU A 4 1.84 12.70 18.98
N ARG A 5 1.19 13.36 18.01
CA ARG A 5 -0.28 13.55 18.06
C ARG A 5 -1.04 12.25 17.86
N ILE A 6 -0.50 11.32 17.08
CA ILE A 6 -1.09 10.00 16.89
C ILE A 6 -0.96 9.18 18.17
N GLN A 7 0.20 9.26 18.84
CA GLN A 7 0.42 8.60 20.13
C GLN A 7 -0.55 9.13 21.19
N PHE A 8 -0.63 10.45 21.37
CA PHE A 8 -1.56 11.08 22.30
C PHE A 8 -3.03 10.71 22.03
N PHE A 9 -3.43 10.64 20.76
CA PHE A 9 -4.77 10.21 20.39
C PHE A 9 -5.03 8.75 20.78
N LEU A 10 -4.05 7.86 20.58
CA LEU A 10 -4.17 6.44 20.92
C LEU A 10 -4.16 6.19 22.43
N GLU A 11 -3.41 6.96 23.21
CA GLU A 11 -3.44 6.91 24.68
C GLU A 11 -4.83 7.24 25.24
N THR A 12 -5.53 8.17 24.56
CA THR A 12 -6.87 8.60 24.97
C THR A 12 -7.96 7.67 24.41
N ASN A 13 -7.72 7.04 23.26
CA ASN A 13 -8.71 6.26 22.52
C ASN A 13 -8.08 4.98 21.93
N PRO A 14 -7.71 4.00 22.75
CA PRO A 14 -7.01 2.80 22.29
C PRO A 14 -7.83 1.94 21.33
N GLU A 15 -9.16 1.98 21.42
CA GLU A 15 -10.08 1.24 20.56
C GLU A 15 -9.96 1.58 19.07
N TYR A 16 -9.41 2.75 18.73
CA TYR A 16 -9.21 3.18 17.33
C TYR A 16 -7.86 2.75 16.72
N GLY A 17 -7.02 2.03 17.46
CA GLY A 17 -5.72 1.58 16.99
C GLY A 17 -5.79 0.79 15.68
N TRP A 18 -6.72 -0.16 15.57
CA TRP A 18 -6.93 -0.96 14.36
C TRP A 18 -7.39 -0.09 13.17
N MET A 19 -8.25 0.91 13.43
CA MET A 19 -8.76 1.79 12.39
C MET A 19 -7.65 2.67 11.81
N LEU A 20 -6.72 3.13 12.65
CA LEU A 20 -5.56 3.88 12.19
C LEU A 20 -4.64 3.02 11.31
N VAL A 21 -4.36 1.76 11.69
CA VAL A 21 -3.58 0.85 10.86
C VAL A 21 -4.24 0.65 9.49
N PHE A 22 -5.56 0.42 9.46
CA PHE A 22 -6.31 0.30 8.22
C PHE A 22 -6.22 1.57 7.38
N LEU A 23 -6.50 2.72 7.98
CA LEU A 23 -6.52 4.02 7.29
C LEU A 23 -5.14 4.36 6.71
N PHE A 24 -4.07 4.19 7.49
CA PHE A 24 -2.72 4.46 7.00
C PHE A 24 -2.30 3.47 5.91
N GLY A 25 -2.64 2.19 6.04
CA GLY A 25 -2.42 1.19 4.98
C GLY A 25 -3.16 1.53 3.69
N PHE A 26 -4.41 1.97 3.80
CA PHE A 26 -5.22 2.44 2.67
C PHE A 26 -4.62 3.68 2.02
N LEU A 27 -4.30 4.72 2.80
CA LEU A 27 -3.77 5.98 2.31
C LEU A 27 -2.39 5.81 1.66
N GLU A 28 -1.55 4.93 2.19
CA GLU A 28 -0.24 4.61 1.62
C GLU A 28 -0.34 3.93 0.26
N SER A 29 -1.38 3.12 0.05
CA SER A 29 -1.60 2.40 -1.21
C SER A 29 -2.33 3.24 -2.26
N MET A 30 -3.07 4.27 -1.86
CA MET A 30 -3.75 5.16 -2.80
C MET A 30 -2.76 5.99 -3.62
N VAL A 31 -3.05 6.15 -4.93
CA VAL A 31 -2.18 6.84 -5.90
C VAL A 31 -1.84 8.26 -5.50
N ILE A 32 -2.82 9.00 -4.99
CA ILE A 32 -2.66 10.43 -4.66
C ILE A 32 -1.92 10.56 -3.34
N THR A 33 -2.43 9.94 -2.28
CA THR A 33 -1.92 10.08 -0.92
C THR A 33 -0.62 9.32 -0.70
N GLY A 34 -0.47 8.13 -1.27
CA GLY A 34 0.72 7.30 -1.13
C GLY A 34 2.00 7.91 -1.73
N SER A 35 1.85 8.86 -2.68
CA SER A 35 3.00 9.61 -3.20
C SER A 35 3.55 10.64 -2.21
N PHE A 36 2.76 11.05 -1.21
CA PHE A 36 3.13 12.05 -0.19
C PHE A 36 3.32 11.43 1.19
N MET A 37 2.84 10.21 1.42
CA MET A 37 2.84 9.56 2.72
C MET A 37 4.04 8.61 2.83
N PRO A 38 4.99 8.89 3.73
CA PRO A 38 6.12 7.99 3.92
C PRO A 38 5.66 6.72 4.65
N SER A 39 6.04 5.55 4.13
CA SER A 39 5.79 4.23 4.75
C SER A 39 6.27 4.13 6.20
N ALA A 40 7.26 4.95 6.56
CA ALA A 40 7.78 5.04 7.91
C ALA A 40 6.70 5.33 8.97
N ILE A 41 5.65 6.10 8.62
CA ILE A 41 4.56 6.41 9.56
C ILE A 41 3.77 5.14 9.90
N LEU A 42 3.39 4.34 8.88
CA LEU A 42 2.69 3.08 9.11
C LEU A 42 3.56 2.10 9.90
N PHE A 43 4.84 1.98 9.57
CA PHE A 43 5.76 1.11 10.31
C PHE A 43 5.91 1.53 11.77
N SER A 44 6.12 2.83 12.03
CA SER A 44 6.21 3.33 13.40
C SER A 44 4.93 3.10 14.19
N LEU A 45 3.77 3.28 13.56
CA LEU A 45 2.47 2.99 14.17
C LEU A 45 2.32 1.52 14.52
N CYS A 46 2.66 0.61 13.59
CA CYS A 46 2.59 -0.84 13.82
C CYS A 46 3.52 -1.29 14.96
N ILE A 47 4.75 -0.78 14.99
CA ILE A 47 5.73 -1.07 16.05
C ILE A 47 5.22 -0.54 17.39
N TYR A 48 4.70 0.67 17.43
CA TYR A 48 4.16 1.28 18.66
C TYR A 48 3.00 0.45 19.21
N LEU A 49 2.00 0.10 18.39
CA LEU A 49 0.82 -0.68 18.81
C LEU A 49 1.19 -2.10 19.27
N TYR A 50 2.23 -2.68 18.67
CA TYR A 50 2.77 -3.97 19.09
C TYR A 50 3.48 -3.89 20.45
N ASN A 51 4.32 -2.86 20.64
CA ASN A 51 5.10 -2.68 21.88
C ASN A 51 4.24 -2.36 23.10
N ILE A 52 3.13 -1.63 22.93
CA ILE A 52 2.18 -1.36 24.01
C ILE A 52 1.15 -2.49 24.19
N GLU A 53 1.34 -3.62 23.49
CA GLU A 53 0.46 -4.80 23.55
C GLU A 53 -1.02 -4.52 23.22
N LEU A 54 -1.31 -3.40 22.55
CA LEU A 54 -2.68 -3.02 22.20
C LEU A 54 -3.26 -3.92 21.10
N LEU A 55 -2.44 -4.33 20.14
CA LEU A 55 -2.84 -5.23 19.06
C LEU A 55 -1.79 -6.33 18.87
N SER A 56 -2.25 -7.56 18.72
CA SER A 56 -1.37 -8.68 18.39
C SER A 56 -0.83 -8.56 16.96
N LEU A 57 0.37 -9.07 16.73
CA LEU A 57 1.03 -9.02 15.42
C LEU A 57 0.17 -9.55 14.26
N PRO A 58 -0.53 -10.70 14.38
CA PRO A 58 -1.40 -11.19 13.31
C PRO A 58 -2.55 -10.21 12.98
N TRP A 59 -3.11 -9.54 13.98
CA TRP A 59 -4.14 -8.53 13.77
C TRP A 59 -3.61 -7.30 13.05
N ILE A 60 -2.45 -6.76 13.47
CA ILE A 60 -1.78 -5.64 12.81
C ILE A 60 -1.54 -5.95 11.33
N CYS A 61 -0.95 -7.12 11.04
CA CYS A 61 -0.64 -7.54 9.68
C CYS A 61 -1.90 -7.73 8.83
N SER A 62 -2.95 -8.34 9.38
CA SER A 62 -4.21 -8.57 8.68
C SER A 62 -4.92 -7.26 8.34
N ILE A 63 -4.98 -6.31 9.28
CA ILE A 63 -5.60 -5.01 9.08
C ILE A 63 -4.79 -4.16 8.09
N ALA A 64 -3.46 -4.15 8.19
CA ALA A 64 -2.58 -3.46 7.26
C ALA A 64 -2.70 -4.02 5.83
N LEU A 65 -2.81 -5.36 5.70
CA LEU A 65 -3.07 -6.04 4.43
C LEU A 65 -4.40 -5.59 3.83
N LEU A 66 -5.48 -5.62 4.61
CA LEU A 66 -6.82 -5.21 4.15
C LEU A 66 -6.85 -3.74 3.74
N GLY A 67 -6.25 -2.85 4.52
CA GLY A 67 -6.12 -1.43 4.18
C GLY A 67 -5.37 -1.23 2.87
N SER A 68 -4.21 -1.85 2.74
CA SER A 68 -3.40 -1.79 1.53
C SER A 68 -4.12 -2.36 0.30
N HIS A 69 -4.73 -3.54 0.42
CA HIS A 69 -5.45 -4.17 -0.67
C HIS A 69 -6.62 -3.31 -1.16
N THR A 70 -7.42 -2.76 -0.24
CA THR A 70 -8.52 -1.86 -0.60
C THR A 70 -8.03 -0.60 -1.30
N GLY A 71 -6.91 -0.02 -0.86
CA GLY A 71 -6.27 1.14 -1.49
C GLY A 71 -5.80 0.83 -2.92
N ASP A 72 -5.18 -0.33 -3.13
CA ASP A 72 -4.71 -0.77 -4.44
C ASP A 72 -5.87 -1.06 -5.41
N VAL A 73 -6.94 -1.71 -4.93
CA VAL A 73 -8.15 -1.93 -5.74
C VAL A 73 -8.80 -0.62 -6.13
N CYS A 74 -8.91 0.34 -5.21
CA CYS A 74 -9.39 1.70 -5.52
C CYS A 74 -8.51 2.37 -6.57
N GLY A 75 -7.19 2.31 -6.42
CA GLY A 75 -6.23 2.85 -7.39
C GLY A 75 -6.39 2.23 -8.78
N PHE A 76 -6.55 0.91 -8.85
CA PHE A 76 -6.81 0.19 -10.10
C PHE A 76 -8.13 0.61 -10.75
N LEU A 77 -9.22 0.70 -9.98
CA LEU A 77 -10.54 1.11 -10.49
C LEU A 77 -10.53 2.57 -10.99
N VAL A 78 -9.85 3.46 -10.28
CA VAL A 78 -9.63 4.85 -10.73
C VAL A 78 -8.86 4.86 -12.06
N GLY A 79 -7.76 4.08 -12.16
CA GLY A 79 -7.02 3.93 -13.40
C GLY A 79 -7.88 3.43 -14.55
N LYS A 80 -8.73 2.43 -14.30
CA LYS A 80 -9.61 1.84 -15.30
C LYS A 80 -10.73 2.80 -15.76
N SER A 81 -11.29 3.57 -14.82
CA SER A 81 -12.42 4.48 -15.12
C SER A 81 -11.96 5.77 -15.79
N ILE A 82 -10.88 6.37 -15.29
CA ILE A 82 -10.43 7.70 -15.73
C ILE A 82 -9.28 7.61 -16.75
N GLY A 83 -8.55 6.48 -16.76
CA GLY A 83 -7.39 6.26 -17.62
C GLY A 83 -7.62 6.60 -19.09
N PRO A 84 -8.69 6.11 -19.74
CA PRO A 84 -8.96 6.41 -21.16
C PRO A 84 -9.13 7.92 -21.45
N SER A 85 -9.74 8.65 -20.52
CA SER A 85 -9.90 10.11 -20.64
C SER A 85 -8.61 10.85 -20.36
N LEU A 86 -7.83 10.36 -19.40
CA LEU A 86 -6.53 10.93 -19.04
C LEU A 86 -5.46 10.69 -20.10
N LEU A 87 -5.54 9.60 -20.86
CA LEU A 87 -4.60 9.31 -21.96
C LEU A 87 -4.55 10.42 -23.00
N LYS A 88 -5.62 11.21 -23.11
CA LYS A 88 -5.71 12.37 -24.03
C LYS A 88 -5.08 13.65 -23.43
N THR A 89 -4.79 13.69 -22.12
CA THR A 89 -4.29 14.88 -21.45
C THR A 89 -2.76 15.02 -21.53
N LYS A 90 -2.27 16.28 -21.53
CA LYS A 90 -0.83 16.60 -21.53
C LYS A 90 -0.08 15.97 -20.35
N PHE A 91 -0.76 15.74 -19.23
CA PHE A 91 -0.19 15.14 -18.01
C PHE A 91 0.26 13.68 -18.24
N ILE A 92 -0.57 12.88 -18.92
CA ILE A 92 -0.23 11.48 -19.22
C ILE A 92 0.76 11.38 -20.37
N LYS A 93 0.70 12.26 -21.37
CA LYS A 93 1.73 12.31 -22.42
C LYS A 93 3.14 12.45 -21.83
N LYS A 94 3.28 13.23 -20.75
CA LYS A 94 4.55 13.37 -20.01
C LYS A 94 4.98 12.07 -19.29
N ARG A 95 4.02 11.19 -18.94
CA ARG A 95 4.25 9.91 -18.26
C ARG A 95 4.09 8.68 -19.18
N GLN A 96 3.95 8.89 -20.49
CA GLN A 96 3.78 7.81 -21.47
C GLN A 96 4.89 6.74 -21.39
N LYS A 97 6.12 7.16 -21.07
CA LYS A 97 7.23 6.22 -20.85
C LYS A 97 6.98 5.26 -19.67
N ALA A 98 6.38 5.75 -18.58
CA ALA A 98 6.05 4.92 -17.42
C ALA A 98 4.93 3.94 -17.76
N ILE A 99 3.88 4.38 -18.46
CA ILE A 99 2.78 3.52 -18.92
C ILE A 99 3.31 2.43 -19.85
N ASN A 100 4.11 2.79 -20.85
CA ASN A 100 4.70 1.83 -21.79
C ASN A 100 5.65 0.84 -21.08
N LYS A 101 6.37 1.30 -20.06
CA LYS A 101 7.21 0.42 -19.24
C LYS A 101 6.36 -0.55 -18.44
N THR A 102 5.27 -0.07 -17.81
CA THR A 102 4.33 -0.92 -17.07
C THR A 102 3.66 -1.94 -18.00
N GLN A 103 3.27 -1.53 -19.21
CA GLN A 103 2.71 -2.45 -20.21
C GLN A 103 3.72 -3.55 -20.58
N LYS A 104 4.98 -3.20 -20.86
CA LYS A 104 6.03 -4.18 -21.15
C LYS A 104 6.27 -5.15 -19.97
N PHE A 105 6.20 -4.66 -18.73
CA PHE A 105 6.27 -5.52 -17.55
C PHE A 105 5.06 -6.44 -17.45
N LEU A 106 3.85 -5.93 -17.75
CA LEU A 106 2.63 -6.72 -17.77
C LEU A 106 2.69 -7.80 -18.87
N ASP A 107 3.19 -7.47 -20.06
CA ASP A 107 3.35 -8.41 -21.17
C ASP A 107 4.35 -9.52 -20.83
N ARG A 108 5.40 -9.20 -20.06
CA ARG A 108 6.44 -10.15 -19.66
C ARG A 108 6.08 -10.99 -18.44
N PHE A 109 5.51 -10.38 -17.40
CA PHE A 109 5.28 -11.00 -16.10
C PHE A 109 3.78 -11.19 -15.78
N GLY A 110 2.90 -10.73 -16.67
CA GLY A 110 1.47 -10.78 -16.45
C GLY A 110 1.04 -10.06 -15.18
N PRO A 111 0.04 -10.60 -14.46
CA PRO A 111 -0.48 -9.98 -13.24
C PRO A 111 0.56 -9.82 -12.12
N TYR A 112 1.63 -10.63 -12.13
CA TYR A 112 2.71 -10.56 -11.14
C TYR A 112 3.52 -9.26 -11.18
N THR A 113 3.31 -8.41 -12.19
CA THR A 113 3.82 -7.03 -12.22
C THR A 113 3.45 -6.25 -10.96
N VAL A 114 2.29 -6.54 -10.35
CA VAL A 114 1.87 -5.97 -9.06
C VAL A 114 2.88 -6.29 -7.96
N LEU A 115 3.29 -7.55 -7.87
CA LEU A 115 4.24 -8.01 -6.85
C LEU A 115 5.56 -7.25 -6.93
N PHE A 116 6.17 -7.19 -8.11
CA PHE A 116 7.45 -6.47 -8.29
C PHE A 116 7.32 -4.96 -8.06
N GLY A 117 6.23 -4.37 -8.54
CA GLY A 117 5.98 -2.93 -8.38
C GLY A 117 5.81 -2.51 -6.92
N ARG A 118 5.25 -3.39 -6.09
CA ARG A 118 4.98 -3.12 -4.68
C ARG A 118 6.26 -2.97 -3.83
N PHE A 119 7.32 -3.66 -4.20
CA PHE A 119 8.61 -3.59 -3.49
C PHE A 119 9.47 -2.39 -3.90
N ILE A 120 9.04 -1.60 -4.88
CA ILE A 120 9.73 -0.37 -5.27
C ILE A 120 8.96 0.83 -4.68
N PRO A 121 9.44 1.46 -3.59
CA PRO A 121 8.68 2.47 -2.86
C PRO A 121 8.20 3.64 -3.72
N ALA A 122 9.05 4.11 -4.64
CA ALA A 122 8.76 5.27 -5.49
C ALA A 122 7.62 5.04 -6.50
N VAL A 123 7.33 3.79 -6.87
CA VAL A 123 6.32 3.46 -7.89
C VAL A 123 5.16 2.65 -7.34
N ARG A 124 5.28 2.15 -6.10
CA ARG A 124 4.28 1.32 -5.42
C ARG A 124 2.85 1.85 -5.60
N PRO A 125 2.51 3.10 -5.21
CA PRO A 125 1.14 3.58 -5.31
C PRO A 125 0.69 3.84 -6.75
N LEU A 126 1.64 3.96 -7.69
CA LEU A 126 1.32 4.18 -9.10
C LEU A 126 1.02 2.89 -9.86
N VAL A 127 1.53 1.73 -9.40
CA VAL A 127 1.41 0.46 -10.13
C VAL A 127 -0.03 0.02 -10.31
N PRO A 128 -0.89 -0.03 -9.27
CA PRO A 128 -2.30 -0.39 -9.42
C PRO A 128 -3.02 0.53 -10.42
N PHE A 129 -2.80 1.84 -10.31
CA PHE A 129 -3.38 2.82 -11.22
C PHE A 129 -2.94 2.61 -12.68
N LEU A 130 -1.62 2.42 -12.91
CA LEU A 130 -1.09 2.18 -14.25
C LEU A 130 -1.61 0.87 -14.84
N LEU A 131 -1.74 -0.18 -14.03
CA LEU A 131 -2.33 -1.45 -14.43
C LEU A 131 -3.83 -1.31 -14.73
N GLY A 132 -4.53 -0.43 -14.02
CA GLY A 132 -5.93 -0.11 -14.31
C GLY A 132 -6.12 0.52 -15.70
N ILE A 133 -5.13 1.28 -16.20
CA ILE A 133 -5.15 1.86 -17.55
C ILE A 133 -4.92 0.80 -18.64
N THR A 134 -4.32 -0.34 -18.29
CA THR A 134 -4.09 -1.45 -19.23
C THR A 134 -5.32 -2.35 -19.37
N ASP A 135 -5.28 -3.30 -20.30
CA ASP A 135 -6.37 -4.27 -20.53
C ASP A 135 -6.42 -5.40 -19.49
N LEU A 136 -5.77 -5.23 -18.34
CA LEU A 136 -5.77 -6.22 -17.28
C LEU A 136 -7.18 -6.38 -16.68
N ARG A 137 -7.65 -7.61 -16.58
CA ARG A 137 -8.95 -7.93 -15.97
C ARG A 137 -8.87 -7.76 -14.45
N LEU A 138 -9.89 -7.12 -13.85
CA LEU A 138 -9.97 -6.89 -12.40
C LEU A 138 -9.73 -8.17 -11.58
N LYS A 139 -10.31 -9.31 -11.99
CA LYS A 139 -10.12 -10.58 -11.28
C LYS A 139 -8.67 -11.02 -11.20
N ARG A 140 -7.90 -10.85 -12.30
CA ARG A 140 -6.47 -11.20 -12.34
C ARG A 140 -5.64 -10.25 -11.50
N PHE A 141 -5.99 -8.95 -11.53
CA PHE A 141 -5.37 -7.96 -10.67
C PHE A 141 -5.61 -8.30 -9.20
N TYR A 142 -6.88 -8.55 -8.81
CA TYR A 142 -7.28 -8.85 -7.44
C TYR A 142 -6.48 -10.01 -6.84
N VAL A 143 -6.39 -11.14 -7.54
CA VAL A 143 -5.65 -12.32 -7.07
C VAL A 143 -4.15 -12.01 -6.92
N ALA A 144 -3.55 -11.35 -7.90
CA ALA A 144 -2.14 -11.00 -7.86
C ALA A 144 -1.84 -9.99 -6.73
N ASP A 145 -2.77 -9.05 -6.50
CA ASP A 145 -2.63 -8.05 -5.46
C ASP A 145 -2.77 -8.65 -4.06
N VAL A 146 -3.70 -9.57 -3.83
CA VAL A 146 -3.79 -10.30 -2.55
C VAL A 146 -2.48 -11.04 -2.24
N ILE A 147 -1.88 -11.70 -3.24
CA ILE A 147 -0.59 -12.38 -3.06
C ILE A 147 0.50 -11.36 -2.73
N ALA A 148 0.54 -10.24 -3.45
CA ALA A 148 1.52 -9.18 -3.22
C ALA A 148 1.36 -8.52 -1.84
N CYS A 149 0.11 -8.26 -1.42
CA CYS A 149 -0.21 -7.73 -0.08
C CYS A 149 0.19 -8.71 1.02
N SER A 150 -0.04 -10.01 0.81
CA SER A 150 0.34 -11.05 1.78
C SER A 150 1.87 -11.13 1.95
N ALA A 151 2.62 -11.12 0.85
CA ALA A 151 4.07 -11.09 0.89
C ALA A 151 4.60 -9.83 1.62
N TRP A 152 3.98 -8.68 1.36
CA TRP A 152 4.33 -7.43 2.04
C TRP A 152 3.97 -7.46 3.53
N ALA A 153 2.82 -8.01 3.91
CA ALA A 153 2.41 -8.12 5.30
C ALA A 153 3.35 -9.06 6.09
N LEU A 154 3.88 -10.11 5.47
CA LEU A 154 4.93 -10.95 6.05
C LEU A 154 6.23 -10.16 6.27
N ALA A 155 6.64 -9.36 5.29
CA ALA A 155 7.81 -8.48 5.43
C ALA A 155 7.59 -7.45 6.56
N LEU A 156 6.40 -6.89 6.69
CA LEU A 156 6.01 -6.00 7.79
C LEU A 156 6.12 -6.72 9.15
N ALA A 157 5.62 -7.96 9.25
CA ALA A 157 5.70 -8.75 10.47
C ALA A 157 7.15 -8.98 10.90
N LEU A 158 8.02 -9.37 9.97
CA LEU A 158 9.44 -9.57 10.24
C LEU A 158 10.10 -8.28 10.71
N LEU A 159 9.77 -7.15 10.10
CA LEU A 159 10.31 -5.84 10.47
C LEU A 159 9.86 -5.43 11.87
N VAL A 160 8.57 -5.55 12.19
CA VAL A 160 8.02 -5.21 13.52
C VAL A 160 8.69 -6.02 14.60
N VAL A 161 8.81 -7.35 14.42
CA VAL A 161 9.47 -8.23 15.40
C VAL A 161 10.95 -7.90 15.54
N SER A 162 11.68 -7.69 14.43
CA SER A 162 13.11 -7.38 14.47
C SER A 162 13.40 -6.11 15.25
N VAL A 163 12.56 -5.09 15.05
CA VAL A 163 12.72 -3.81 15.74
C VAL A 163 12.30 -3.94 17.21
N ALA A 164 11.19 -4.62 17.51
CA ALA A 164 10.74 -4.84 18.88
C ALA A 164 11.80 -5.56 19.72
N VAL A 165 12.42 -6.63 19.17
CA VAL A 165 13.50 -7.36 19.83
C VAL A 165 14.73 -6.47 20.07
N SER A 166 15.04 -5.55 19.14
CA SER A 166 16.19 -4.63 19.29
C SER A 166 15.99 -3.59 20.39
N TYR A 167 14.76 -3.30 20.79
CA TYR A 167 14.47 -2.40 21.92
C TYR A 167 14.42 -3.09 23.28
N THR A 168 14.36 -4.42 23.31
CA THR A 168 14.31 -5.21 24.56
C THR A 168 15.70 -5.66 25.04
N HIS A 169 16.75 -5.39 24.29
CA HIS A 169 18.17 -5.58 24.62
C HIS A 169 18.86 -4.23 24.80
#